data_9ce3d5c9b2901dfc1393bf5a5fc32750
#
_entry.id   9ce3d5c9b2901dfc1393bf5a5fc32750
#
_cell.length_a   1.000
_cell.length_b   1.000
_cell.length_c   1.000
_cell.angle_alpha   90.00
_cell.angle_beta   90.00
_cell.angle_gamma   90.00
#
_symmetry.space_group_name_H-M   'P 1'
#
loop_
_entity.id
_entity.type
_entity.pdbx_description
1 polymer ?
#
loop_
_entity_poly.entity_id
_entity_poly.type
_entity_poly.pdbx_seq_one_letter_code
_entity_poly.pdbx_strand_id
1 'polypeptide(L)'
;MKLLIIEDDIAFSNTLARRMSKMGFECVCVNAESEIIDKCKVFLPQYVLLDMKLEHSSGLNYIAGIRETLPTCKLVLLTGFASIATAVEAIKLGADDYLTKPADTKLIAKKLLGEEVEVENSFESTMSPERLEWEHIQQTLQANGGNVSETARQLNMHRRTLQRKLQKRPVSK
;
A
#
# COMPACT_ATOMS: atom_id res chain seq x y z
N MET A 1 20.21 9.94 -2.70
CA MET A 1 18.93 9.58 -3.35
C MET A 1 17.79 10.00 -2.43
N LYS A 2 16.96 10.97 -2.84
CA LYS A 2 15.88 11.53 -2.00
C LYS A 2 14.63 10.65 -2.10
N LEU A 3 14.15 10.12 -0.96
CA LEU A 3 12.97 9.27 -0.85
C LEU A 3 11.93 9.92 0.07
N LEU A 4 10.74 10.15 -0.46
CA LEU A 4 9.57 10.55 0.33
C LEU A 4 8.76 9.29 0.69
N ILE A 5 8.51 9.09 1.98
CA ILE A 5 7.69 7.99 2.50
C ILE A 5 6.38 8.58 3.02
N ILE A 6 5.28 8.23 2.41
CA ILE A 6 3.93 8.69 2.75
C ILE A 6 3.20 7.52 3.41
N GLU A 7 3.00 7.61 4.72
CA GLU A 7 2.48 6.53 5.56
C GLU A 7 1.92 7.12 6.85
N ASP A 8 0.72 6.83 7.23
CA ASP A 8 0.06 7.32 8.45
C ASP A 8 0.58 6.65 9.72
N ASP A 9 1.05 5.41 9.66
CA ASP A 9 1.72 4.75 10.79
C ASP A 9 3.14 5.34 10.99
N ILE A 10 3.26 6.23 11.99
CA ILE A 10 4.52 6.91 12.35
C ILE A 10 5.61 5.90 12.75
N ALA A 11 5.26 4.81 13.46
CA ALA A 11 6.24 3.82 13.91
C ALA A 11 6.79 3.02 12.73
N PHE A 12 5.92 2.65 11.80
CA PHE A 12 6.28 1.96 10.58
C PHE A 12 7.11 2.85 9.66
N SER A 13 6.67 4.08 9.37
CA SER A 13 7.37 5.04 8.49
C SER A 13 8.78 5.35 9.00
N ASN A 14 8.96 5.61 10.30
CA ASN A 14 10.27 5.85 10.90
C ASN A 14 11.19 4.62 10.85
N THR A 15 10.64 3.42 11.07
CA THR A 15 11.42 2.19 10.97
C THR A 15 11.89 1.95 9.55
N LEU A 16 11.01 2.17 8.58
CA LEU A 16 11.32 2.03 7.17
C LEU A 16 12.36 3.07 6.72
N ALA A 17 12.17 4.35 7.08
CA ALA A 17 13.11 5.43 6.78
C ALA A 17 14.53 5.10 7.31
N ARG A 18 14.63 4.64 8.56
CA ARG A 18 15.93 4.24 9.15
C ARG A 18 16.60 3.11 8.37
N ARG A 19 15.83 2.14 7.88
CA ARG A 19 16.37 1.04 7.08
C ARG A 19 16.78 1.50 5.68
N MET A 20 15.96 2.32 5.03
CA MET A 20 16.25 2.88 3.71
C MET A 20 17.46 3.83 3.76
N SER A 21 17.64 4.60 4.84
CA SER A 21 18.81 5.45 5.03
C SER A 21 20.12 4.66 5.06
N LYS A 22 20.12 3.45 5.64
CA LYS A 22 21.30 2.55 5.60
C LYS A 22 21.61 2.06 4.19
N MET A 23 20.68 2.17 3.26
CA MET A 23 20.83 1.80 1.85
C MET A 23 21.15 3.02 0.97
N GLY A 24 21.45 4.19 1.56
CA GLY A 24 21.89 5.39 0.86
C GLY A 24 20.74 6.33 0.45
N PHE A 25 19.54 6.14 0.97
CA PHE A 25 18.44 7.07 0.75
C PHE A 25 18.43 8.16 1.82
N GLU A 26 18.22 9.41 1.38
CA GLU A 26 17.84 10.53 2.22
C GLU A 26 16.32 10.53 2.36
N CYS A 27 15.80 10.13 3.51
CA CYS A 27 14.38 9.86 3.71
C CYS A 27 13.69 11.01 4.43
N VAL A 28 12.52 11.40 3.94
CA VAL A 28 11.56 12.25 4.64
C VAL A 28 10.25 11.48 4.75
N CYS A 29 9.65 11.48 5.95
CA CYS A 29 8.35 10.88 6.19
C CYS A 29 7.26 11.96 6.19
N VAL A 30 6.11 11.61 5.63
CA VAL A 30 4.87 12.40 5.67
C VAL A 30 3.79 11.51 6.28
N ASN A 31 3.26 11.93 7.41
CA ASN A 31 2.26 11.16 8.15
C ASN A 31 0.87 11.84 8.13
N ALA A 32 0.80 13.09 7.66
CA ALA A 32 -0.45 13.83 7.48
C ALA A 32 -0.75 14.04 6.00
N GLU A 33 -1.94 13.65 5.57
CA GLU A 33 -2.38 13.73 4.17
C GLU A 33 -2.32 15.15 3.61
N SER A 34 -2.60 16.16 4.44
CA SER A 34 -2.56 17.58 4.06
C SER A 34 -1.18 18.10 3.67
N GLU A 35 -0.11 17.41 4.08
CA GLU A 35 1.27 17.84 3.83
C GLU A 35 1.88 17.16 2.57
N ILE A 36 1.21 16.18 1.97
CA ILE A 36 1.77 15.36 0.90
C ILE A 36 2.30 16.19 -0.26
N ILE A 37 1.46 17.04 -0.84
CA ILE A 37 1.82 17.82 -2.03
C ILE A 37 2.84 18.90 -1.71
N ASP A 38 2.73 19.54 -0.56
CA ASP A 38 3.70 20.58 -0.15
C ASP A 38 5.09 19.98 0.11
N LYS A 39 5.16 18.80 0.72
CA LYS A 39 6.43 18.09 0.88
C LYS A 39 7.04 17.64 -0.46
N CYS A 40 6.22 17.23 -1.42
CA CYS A 40 6.69 16.93 -2.79
C CYS A 40 7.36 18.16 -3.40
N LYS A 41 6.74 19.35 -3.28
CA LYS A 41 7.27 20.61 -3.83
C LYS A 41 8.56 21.08 -3.15
N VAL A 42 8.64 20.94 -1.83
CA VAL A 42 9.78 21.44 -1.04
C VAL A 42 10.97 20.48 -1.10
N PHE A 43 10.72 19.19 -0.91
CA PHE A 43 11.77 18.18 -0.84
C PHE A 43 12.29 17.74 -2.21
N LEU A 44 11.43 17.80 -3.25
CA LEU A 44 11.72 17.36 -4.63
C LEU A 44 12.32 15.95 -4.65
N PRO A 45 11.59 14.94 -4.18
CA PRO A 45 12.10 13.57 -4.10
C PRO A 45 12.22 12.96 -5.49
N GLN A 46 13.25 12.12 -5.68
CA GLN A 46 13.43 11.28 -6.86
C GLN A 46 12.57 10.00 -6.77
N TYR A 47 12.29 9.60 -5.55
CA TYR A 47 11.55 8.38 -5.20
C TYR A 47 10.44 8.69 -4.22
N VAL A 48 9.27 8.13 -4.48
CA VAL A 48 8.10 8.23 -3.59
C VAL A 48 7.60 6.83 -3.27
N LEU A 49 7.46 6.53 -2.00
CA LEU A 49 6.79 5.33 -1.51
C LEU A 49 5.50 5.77 -0.83
N LEU A 50 4.38 5.34 -1.37
CA LEU A 50 3.05 5.77 -0.97
C LEU A 50 2.25 4.60 -0.41
N ASP A 51 1.80 4.69 0.84
CA ASP A 51 0.82 3.73 1.33
C ASP A 51 -0.52 3.92 0.64
N MET A 52 -1.13 2.81 0.27
CA MET A 52 -2.47 2.81 -0.32
C MET A 52 -3.55 3.18 0.71
N LYS A 53 -3.38 2.77 1.95
CA LYS A 53 -4.36 3.03 3.01
C LYS A 53 -3.83 4.09 3.96
N LEU A 54 -4.30 5.31 3.82
CA LEU A 54 -4.06 6.41 4.73
C LEU A 54 -5.20 6.55 5.75
N GLU A 55 -5.02 7.35 6.78
CA GLU A 55 -5.96 7.47 7.90
C GLU A 55 -7.38 7.86 7.46
N HIS A 56 -7.50 8.81 6.53
CA HIS A 56 -8.79 9.37 6.10
C HIS A 56 -9.14 9.07 4.65
N SER A 57 -8.18 8.60 3.85
CA SER A 57 -8.39 8.40 2.41
C SER A 57 -7.55 7.27 1.82
N SER A 58 -7.73 7.03 0.53
CA SER A 58 -6.86 6.13 -0.25
C SER A 58 -5.67 6.90 -0.82
N GLY A 59 -4.47 6.33 -0.72
CA GLY A 59 -3.28 6.85 -1.39
C GLY A 59 -3.45 7.02 -2.90
N LEU A 60 -4.34 6.25 -3.53
CA LEU A 60 -4.67 6.40 -4.95
C LEU A 60 -5.08 7.84 -5.31
N ASN A 61 -5.77 8.53 -4.41
CA ASN A 61 -6.24 9.90 -4.61
C ASN A 61 -5.10 10.92 -4.79
N TYR A 62 -3.90 10.59 -4.32
CA TYR A 62 -2.74 11.49 -4.36
C TYR A 62 -1.81 11.22 -5.55
N ILE A 63 -1.95 10.08 -6.25
CA ILE A 63 -1.06 9.69 -7.35
C ILE A 63 -1.03 10.76 -8.43
N ALA A 64 -2.19 11.22 -8.89
CA ALA A 64 -2.28 12.24 -9.94
C ALA A 64 -1.60 13.55 -9.52
N GLY A 65 -1.87 14.06 -8.30
CA GLY A 65 -1.26 15.29 -7.79
C GLY A 65 0.25 15.17 -7.57
N ILE A 66 0.72 14.00 -7.09
CA ILE A 66 2.15 13.72 -6.98
C ILE A 66 2.79 13.71 -8.36
N ARG A 67 2.18 13.06 -9.36
CA ARG A 67 2.69 12.97 -10.72
C ARG A 67 2.71 14.33 -11.42
N GLU A 68 1.71 15.17 -11.19
CA GLU A 68 1.69 16.55 -11.71
C GLU A 68 2.83 17.38 -11.11
N THR A 69 3.09 17.23 -9.80
CA THR A 69 4.16 17.94 -9.09
C THR A 69 5.55 17.41 -9.42
N LEU A 70 5.68 16.10 -9.60
CA LEU A 70 6.93 15.35 -9.79
C LEU A 70 6.80 14.41 -11.00
N PRO A 71 6.85 14.92 -12.24
CA PRO A 71 6.58 14.11 -13.44
C PRO A 71 7.53 12.93 -13.63
N THR A 72 8.77 13.04 -13.15
CA THR A 72 9.84 12.05 -13.38
C THR A 72 10.20 11.23 -12.15
N CYS A 73 9.53 11.44 -11.01
CA CYS A 73 9.81 10.65 -9.81
C CYS A 73 9.41 9.18 -10.01
N LYS A 74 10.12 8.28 -9.40
CA LYS A 74 9.72 6.86 -9.30
C LYS A 74 8.72 6.71 -8.16
N LEU A 75 7.46 6.43 -8.49
CA LEU A 75 6.36 6.31 -7.54
C LEU A 75 5.96 4.84 -7.38
N VAL A 76 6.22 4.28 -6.20
CA VAL A 76 5.87 2.91 -5.84
C VAL A 76 4.78 2.92 -4.77
N LEU A 77 3.69 2.18 -5.03
CA LEU A 77 2.60 2.05 -4.08
C LEU A 77 2.87 0.88 -3.13
N LEU A 78 2.65 1.10 -1.82
CA LEU A 78 2.72 0.05 -0.81
C LEU A 78 1.30 -0.28 -0.35
N THR A 79 0.91 -1.56 -0.34
CA THR A 79 -0.46 -1.95 -0.01
C THR A 79 -0.53 -3.19 0.88
N GLY A 80 -1.39 -3.16 1.88
CA GLY A 80 -1.74 -4.35 2.67
C GLY A 80 -2.71 -5.30 1.93
N PHE A 81 -3.24 -4.88 0.77
CA PHE A 81 -4.25 -5.61 0.03
C PHE A 81 -3.79 -5.87 -1.41
N ALA A 82 -3.48 -7.12 -1.70
CA ALA A 82 -3.08 -7.55 -3.04
C ALA A 82 -4.31 -7.78 -3.92
N SER A 83 -4.87 -6.70 -4.48
CA SER A 83 -5.91 -6.81 -5.52
C SER A 83 -5.32 -6.44 -6.87
N ILE A 84 -5.48 -7.32 -7.87
CA ILE A 84 -5.08 -7.04 -9.25
C ILE A 84 -5.77 -5.77 -9.76
N ALA A 85 -7.05 -5.59 -9.41
CA ALA A 85 -7.82 -4.42 -9.81
C ALA A 85 -7.19 -3.12 -9.28
N THR A 86 -6.82 -3.09 -7.99
CA THR A 86 -6.17 -1.93 -7.36
C THR A 86 -4.79 -1.65 -7.94
N ALA A 87 -4.00 -2.69 -8.22
CA ALA A 87 -2.71 -2.54 -8.87
C ALA A 87 -2.83 -1.92 -10.27
N VAL A 88 -3.77 -2.42 -11.07
CA VAL A 88 -4.06 -1.89 -12.40
C VAL A 88 -4.54 -0.43 -12.33
N GLU A 89 -5.38 -0.09 -11.36
CA GLU A 89 -5.85 1.27 -11.13
C GLU A 89 -4.70 2.21 -10.76
N ALA A 90 -3.83 1.80 -9.84
CA ALA A 90 -2.65 2.57 -9.44
C ALA A 90 -1.73 2.90 -10.64
N ILE A 91 -1.45 1.90 -11.48
CA ILE A 91 -0.62 2.08 -12.69
C ILE A 91 -1.30 3.04 -13.69
N LYS A 92 -2.62 2.91 -13.90
CA LYS A 92 -3.38 3.83 -14.76
C LYS A 92 -3.37 5.27 -14.26
N LEU A 93 -3.35 5.47 -12.94
CA LEU A 93 -3.26 6.80 -12.31
C LEU A 93 -1.84 7.39 -12.36
N GLY A 94 -0.84 6.59 -12.71
CA GLY A 94 0.53 7.05 -12.90
C GLY A 94 1.55 6.52 -11.89
N ALA A 95 1.22 5.52 -11.08
CA ALA A 95 2.22 4.80 -10.31
C ALA A 95 3.12 3.97 -11.25
N ASP A 96 4.39 3.86 -10.91
CA ASP A 96 5.34 3.07 -11.71
C ASP A 96 5.34 1.59 -11.31
N ASP A 97 5.01 1.30 -10.06
CA ASP A 97 4.98 -0.07 -9.54
C ASP A 97 4.16 -0.14 -8.25
N TYR A 98 3.87 -1.34 -7.80
CA TYR A 98 3.24 -1.58 -6.51
C TYR A 98 3.90 -2.76 -5.78
N LEU A 99 3.81 -2.76 -4.45
CA LEU A 99 4.31 -3.80 -3.57
C LEU A 99 3.27 -4.15 -2.50
N THR A 100 3.19 -5.42 -2.15
CA THR A 100 2.30 -5.88 -1.07
C THR A 100 3.03 -5.87 0.27
N LYS A 101 2.38 -5.37 1.32
CA LYS A 101 2.85 -5.50 2.71
C LYS A 101 2.57 -6.95 3.21
N PRO A 102 3.49 -7.60 3.90
CA PRO A 102 4.81 -7.13 4.32
C PRO A 102 5.84 -7.18 3.18
N ALA A 103 6.52 -6.07 2.94
CA ALA A 103 7.59 -5.98 1.94
C ALA A 103 8.96 -5.89 2.60
N ASP A 104 9.90 -6.70 2.12
CA ASP A 104 11.29 -6.58 2.56
C ASP A 104 11.89 -5.25 2.06
N THR A 105 12.69 -4.61 2.91
CA THR A 105 13.35 -3.34 2.60
C THR A 105 14.23 -3.43 1.34
N LYS A 106 14.88 -4.58 1.13
CA LYS A 106 15.69 -4.81 -0.09
C LYS A 106 14.82 -4.85 -1.35
N LEU A 107 13.64 -5.48 -1.25
CA LEU A 107 12.68 -5.53 -2.36
C LEU A 107 12.15 -4.12 -2.68
N ILE A 108 11.82 -3.34 -1.64
CA ILE A 108 11.40 -1.94 -1.80
C ILE A 108 12.49 -1.14 -2.52
N ALA A 109 13.75 -1.25 -2.08
CA ALA A 109 14.87 -0.54 -2.68
C ALA A 109 15.06 -0.92 -4.15
N LYS A 110 15.05 -2.21 -4.50
CA LYS A 110 15.15 -2.70 -5.88
C LYS A 110 14.05 -2.11 -6.77
N LYS A 111 12.81 -2.14 -6.31
CA LYS A 111 11.66 -1.58 -7.05
C LYS A 111 11.77 -0.08 -7.25
N LEU A 112 12.20 0.67 -6.23
CA LEU A 112 12.45 2.10 -6.36
C LEU A 112 13.57 2.41 -7.37
N LEU A 113 14.65 1.62 -7.37
CA LEU A 113 15.76 1.78 -8.29
C LEU A 113 15.47 1.29 -9.72
N GLY A 114 14.32 0.66 -9.94
CA GLY A 114 13.95 0.10 -11.25
C GLY A 114 14.76 -1.13 -11.62
N GLU A 115 15.37 -1.80 -10.63
CA GLU A 115 16.04 -3.07 -10.86
C GLU A 115 14.99 -4.15 -11.14
N GLU A 116 15.20 -4.94 -12.20
CA GLU A 116 14.37 -6.11 -12.46
C GLU A 116 14.51 -7.06 -11.28
N VAL A 117 13.44 -7.21 -10.54
CA VAL A 117 13.32 -8.29 -9.59
C VAL A 117 12.92 -9.49 -10.43
N GLU A 118 13.82 -10.47 -10.59
CA GLU A 118 13.38 -11.78 -11.07
C GLU A 118 12.15 -12.13 -10.24
N VAL A 119 11.03 -12.28 -10.91
CA VAL A 119 9.77 -12.66 -10.28
C VAL A 119 9.91 -14.14 -9.94
N GLU A 120 10.75 -14.45 -8.93
CA GLU A 120 10.48 -15.64 -8.15
C GLU A 120 9.09 -15.40 -7.55
N ASN A 121 8.10 -15.89 -8.27
CA ASN A 121 6.69 -16.05 -7.93
C ASN A 121 6.31 -15.49 -6.54
N SER A 122 6.45 -14.18 -6.32
CA SER A 122 6.00 -13.53 -5.10
C SER A 122 4.47 -13.51 -5.00
N PHE A 123 3.78 -13.92 -6.08
CA PHE A 123 2.36 -14.28 -6.06
C PHE A 123 2.12 -15.65 -5.41
N GLU A 124 3.16 -16.50 -5.28
CA GLU A 124 3.10 -17.82 -4.66
C GLU A 124 3.72 -17.91 -3.26
N SER A 125 4.14 -16.82 -2.61
CA SER A 125 4.28 -16.89 -1.17
C SER A 125 2.88 -17.09 -0.61
N THR A 126 2.50 -18.34 -0.59
CA THR A 126 1.29 -18.96 -0.06
C THR A 126 0.52 -18.02 0.88
N MET A 127 -0.31 -17.14 0.31
CA MET A 127 -1.39 -16.57 1.10
C MET A 127 -2.19 -17.75 1.60
N SER A 128 -2.23 -17.95 2.91
CA SER A 128 -3.07 -19.00 3.43
C SER A 128 -4.50 -18.78 2.91
N PRO A 129 -5.26 -19.83 2.58
CA PRO A 129 -6.65 -19.70 2.14
C PRO A 129 -7.48 -18.79 3.06
N GLU A 130 -7.15 -18.79 4.35
CA GLU A 130 -7.77 -17.94 5.37
C GLU A 130 -7.47 -16.46 5.17
N ARG A 131 -6.27 -16.11 4.70
CA ARG A 131 -5.88 -14.73 4.42
C ARG A 131 -6.56 -14.20 3.15
N LEU A 132 -6.61 -15.01 2.09
CA LEU A 132 -7.34 -14.68 0.86
C LEU A 132 -8.84 -14.47 1.16
N GLU A 133 -9.43 -15.36 1.96
CA GLU A 133 -10.82 -15.24 2.38
C GLU A 133 -11.04 -13.97 3.21
N TRP A 134 -10.13 -13.65 4.13
CA TRP A 134 -10.21 -12.45 4.96
C TRP A 134 -10.11 -11.18 4.11
N GLU A 135 -9.19 -11.11 3.15
CA GLU A 135 -9.04 -9.99 2.23
C GLU A 135 -10.29 -9.81 1.36
N HIS A 136 -10.83 -10.89 0.83
CA HIS A 136 -12.09 -10.84 0.07
C HIS A 136 -13.27 -10.32 0.90
N ILE A 137 -13.35 -10.74 2.16
CA ILE A 137 -14.35 -10.23 3.11
C ILE A 137 -14.17 -8.72 3.33
N GLN A 138 -12.94 -8.23 3.54
CA GLN A 138 -12.68 -6.82 3.78
C GLN A 138 -13.04 -5.95 2.55
N GLN A 139 -12.66 -6.38 1.36
CA GLN A 139 -13.00 -5.68 0.11
C GLN A 139 -14.50 -5.56 -0.09
N THR A 140 -15.22 -6.68 0.12
CA THR A 140 -16.68 -6.69 -0.04
C THR A 140 -17.37 -5.85 1.04
N LEU A 141 -16.84 -5.85 2.27
CA LEU A 141 -17.37 -5.00 3.37
C LEU A 141 -17.18 -3.51 3.05
N GLN A 142 -16.03 -3.14 2.51
CA GLN A 142 -15.73 -1.76 2.10
C GLN A 142 -16.62 -1.32 0.93
N ALA A 143 -16.79 -2.16 -0.07
CA ALA A 143 -17.68 -1.89 -1.21
C ALA A 143 -19.14 -1.69 -0.77
N ASN A 144 -19.55 -2.34 0.32
CA ASN A 144 -20.89 -2.20 0.92
C ASN A 144 -20.93 -1.13 2.03
N GLY A 145 -19.97 -0.19 2.09
CA GLY A 145 -19.96 0.90 3.06
C GLY A 145 -19.95 0.43 4.53
N GLY A 146 -19.36 -0.75 4.83
CA GLY A 146 -19.34 -1.34 6.17
C GLY A 146 -20.61 -2.10 6.57
N ASN A 147 -21.56 -2.27 5.65
CA ASN A 147 -22.82 -3.00 5.93
C ASN A 147 -22.59 -4.52 5.99
N VAL A 148 -22.44 -5.03 7.23
CA VAL A 148 -22.18 -6.46 7.48
C VAL A 148 -23.29 -7.37 6.94
N SER A 149 -24.54 -6.92 6.93
CA SER A 149 -25.67 -7.77 6.47
C SER A 149 -25.67 -7.91 4.95
N GLU A 150 -25.39 -6.84 4.22
CA GLU A 150 -25.28 -6.84 2.76
C GLU A 150 -24.05 -7.62 2.30
N THR A 151 -22.93 -7.40 2.99
CA THR A 151 -21.67 -8.14 2.76
C THR A 151 -21.86 -9.64 2.96
N ALA A 152 -22.57 -10.05 4.01
CA ALA A 152 -22.85 -11.47 4.26
C ALA A 152 -23.70 -12.08 3.13
N ARG A 153 -24.70 -11.36 2.62
CA ARG A 153 -25.52 -11.78 1.48
C ARG A 153 -24.67 -11.96 0.22
N GLN A 154 -23.86 -10.94 -0.09
CA GLN A 154 -23.01 -10.94 -1.30
C GLN A 154 -21.94 -12.04 -1.28
N LEU A 155 -21.40 -12.35 -0.09
CA LEU A 155 -20.43 -13.41 0.11
C LEU A 155 -21.08 -14.81 0.32
N ASN A 156 -22.40 -14.89 0.24
CA ASN A 156 -23.16 -16.12 0.49
C ASN A 156 -22.84 -16.75 1.85
N MET A 157 -22.62 -15.90 2.87
CA MET A 157 -22.27 -16.29 4.24
C MET A 157 -23.37 -15.94 5.22
N HIS A 158 -23.49 -16.71 6.29
CA HIS A 158 -24.37 -16.34 7.39
C HIS A 158 -23.76 -15.13 8.14
N ARG A 159 -24.57 -14.10 8.51
CA ARG A 159 -24.12 -12.88 9.19
C ARG A 159 -23.25 -13.17 10.43
N ARG A 160 -23.61 -14.17 11.26
CA ARG A 160 -22.81 -14.59 12.41
C ARG A 160 -21.42 -15.12 12.03
N THR A 161 -21.33 -15.84 10.92
CA THR A 161 -20.06 -16.36 10.41
C THR A 161 -19.16 -15.21 9.97
N LEU A 162 -19.71 -14.23 9.25
CA LEU A 162 -18.98 -13.04 8.83
C LEU A 162 -18.48 -12.24 10.04
N GLN A 163 -19.34 -11.97 11.05
CA GLN A 163 -18.93 -11.26 12.26
C GLN A 163 -17.78 -11.96 12.98
N ARG A 164 -17.83 -13.29 13.12
CA ARG A 164 -16.75 -14.08 13.74
C ARG A 164 -15.45 -13.99 12.93
N LYS A 165 -15.53 -13.97 11.59
CA LYS A 165 -14.36 -13.84 10.72
C LYS A 165 -13.76 -12.45 10.79
N LEU A 166 -14.57 -11.40 10.88
CA LEU A 166 -14.11 -10.02 11.07
C LEU A 166 -13.37 -9.79 12.40
N GLN A 167 -13.74 -10.56 13.45
CA GLN A 167 -13.05 -10.49 14.75
C GLN A 167 -11.73 -11.25 14.81
N LYS A 168 -11.52 -12.23 13.91
CA LYS A 168 -10.28 -13.01 13.82
C LYS A 168 -9.39 -12.40 12.73
N ARG A 169 -8.41 -11.59 13.13
CA ARG A 169 -7.30 -11.27 12.21
C ARG A 169 -6.49 -12.53 11.96
N PRO A 170 -6.21 -12.91 10.69
CA PRO A 170 -5.25 -13.97 10.42
C PRO A 170 -3.89 -13.57 10.98
N VAL A 171 -3.29 -14.46 11.77
CA VAL A 171 -1.94 -14.26 12.29
C VAL A 171 -0.98 -14.34 11.12
N SER A 172 -0.23 -13.28 10.84
CA SER A 172 0.91 -13.32 9.93
C SER A 172 2.01 -14.16 10.60
N LYS A 173 2.26 -15.37 10.05
CA LYS A 173 3.50 -16.09 10.31
C LYS A 173 4.60 -15.55 9.42
#